data_a7f123b2841e2b96bfb8cb3c4705c041
#
_entry.id   a7f123b2841e2b96bfb8cb3c4705c041
#
_cell.length_a   1.000
_cell.length_b   1.000
_cell.length_c   1.000
_cell.angle_alpha   90.00
_cell.angle_beta   90.00
_cell.angle_gamma   90.00
#
_symmetry.space_group_name_H-M   'P 1'
#
loop_
_entity.id
_entity.type
_entity.pdbx_description
1 polymer ?
#
loop_
_entity_poly.entity_id
_entity_poly.type
_entity_poly.pdbx_seq_one_letter_code
_entity_poly.pdbx_strand_id
1 'polypeptide(L)'
;PIQEIKKIEYIVDTLLKNIKEKNELSYMAVELMGTDMNTYTHSVNVAILSIINSIDYGYADSMCEKIGFGALMHDIGKTRIDNHILQKHEILSHEEFDLMKMHPTLGYKMLK
;
A
#
# COMPACT_ATOMS: atom_id res chain seq x y z
N PRO A 1 -8.52 -5.61 15.78
CA PRO A 1 -8.08 -4.54 14.90
C PRO A 1 -7.03 -3.61 15.47
N ILE A 2 -7.12 -3.17 16.75
CA ILE A 2 -6.11 -2.24 17.29
C ILE A 2 -4.71 -2.85 17.30
N GLN A 3 -4.58 -4.13 17.65
CA GLN A 3 -3.27 -4.80 17.66
C GLN A 3 -2.69 -4.97 16.28
N GLU A 4 -3.53 -5.29 15.31
CA GLU A 4 -3.13 -5.42 13.92
C GLU A 4 -2.69 -4.08 13.35
N ILE A 5 -3.42 -3.01 13.66
CA ILE A 5 -3.05 -1.65 13.24
C ILE A 5 -1.70 -1.25 13.83
N LYS A 6 -1.46 -1.55 15.10
CA LYS A 6 -0.17 -1.27 15.74
C LYS A 6 0.99 -2.03 15.09
N LYS A 7 0.76 -3.27 14.68
CA LYS A 7 1.77 -4.05 13.94
C LYS A 7 2.10 -3.40 12.61
N ILE A 8 1.09 -2.91 11.89
CA ILE A 8 1.27 -2.22 10.63
C ILE A 8 2.03 -0.91 10.83
N GLU A 9 1.69 -0.14 11.86
CA GLU A 9 2.40 1.08 12.21
C GLU A 9 3.88 0.80 12.53
N TYR A 10 4.16 -0.30 13.21
CA TYR A 10 5.53 -0.73 13.49
C TYR A 10 6.28 -1.06 12.21
N ILE A 11 5.63 -1.76 11.27
CA ILE A 11 6.23 -2.08 9.98
C ILE A 11 6.56 -0.79 9.23
N VAL A 12 5.65 0.17 9.18
CA VAL A 12 5.86 1.44 8.50
C VAL A 12 7.01 2.23 9.14
N ASP A 13 7.06 2.28 10.47
CA ASP A 13 8.14 2.94 11.20
C ASP A 13 9.50 2.30 10.90
N THR A 14 9.54 0.98 10.85
CA THR A 14 10.74 0.22 10.50
C THR A 14 11.18 0.50 9.07
N LEU A 15 10.24 0.53 8.13
CA LEU A 15 10.53 0.90 6.73
C LEU A 15 11.09 2.30 6.62
N LEU A 16 10.49 3.26 7.33
CA LEU A 16 10.96 4.64 7.31
C LEU A 16 12.40 4.74 7.80
N LYS A 17 12.71 4.09 8.92
CA LYS A 17 14.07 4.09 9.48
C LYS A 17 15.08 3.47 8.51
N ASN A 18 14.72 2.33 7.93
CA ASN A 18 15.58 1.64 6.98
C ASN A 18 15.82 2.46 5.71
N ILE A 19 14.81 3.12 5.19
CA ILE A 19 14.91 3.97 4.02
C ILE A 19 15.84 5.15 4.29
N LYS A 20 15.73 5.76 5.47
CA LYS A 20 16.61 6.87 5.85
C LYS A 20 18.05 6.46 5.98
N GLU A 21 18.32 5.24 6.44
CA GLU A 21 19.66 4.74 6.64
C GLU A 21 20.31 4.20 5.37
N LYS A 22 19.49 3.67 4.43
CA LYS A 22 20.00 2.97 3.25
C LYS A 22 19.28 3.39 1.98
N ASN A 23 19.94 4.21 1.18
CA ASN A 23 19.42 4.61 -0.14
C ASN A 23 19.20 3.43 -1.11
N GLU A 24 19.82 2.27 -0.84
CA GLU A 24 19.71 1.08 -1.70
C GLU A 24 18.27 0.57 -1.83
N LEU A 25 17.46 0.75 -0.78
CA LEU A 25 16.06 0.30 -0.81
C LEU A 25 15.23 1.03 -1.87
N SER A 26 15.57 2.30 -2.18
CA SER A 26 14.86 3.05 -3.21
C SER A 26 15.02 2.42 -4.59
N TYR A 27 16.24 1.98 -4.92
CA TYR A 27 16.50 1.32 -6.20
C TYR A 27 15.80 -0.03 -6.29
N MET A 28 15.81 -0.80 -5.19
CA MET A 28 15.14 -2.09 -5.13
C MET A 28 13.63 -1.95 -5.30
N ALA A 29 13.03 -0.93 -4.70
CA ALA A 29 11.61 -0.67 -4.84
C ALA A 29 11.22 -0.33 -6.27
N VAL A 30 12.02 0.51 -6.94
CA VAL A 30 11.78 0.88 -8.34
C VAL A 30 11.88 -0.34 -9.26
N GLU A 31 12.88 -1.19 -9.06
CA GLU A 31 13.02 -2.42 -9.84
C GLU A 31 11.85 -3.36 -9.64
N LEU A 32 11.41 -3.54 -8.39
CA LEU A 32 10.31 -4.43 -8.06
C LEU A 32 8.98 -3.95 -8.64
N MET A 33 8.78 -2.65 -8.77
CA MET A 33 7.55 -2.12 -9.33
C MET A 33 7.37 -2.43 -10.82
N GLY A 34 8.45 -2.76 -11.51
CA GLY A 34 8.39 -3.17 -12.91
C GLY A 34 8.05 -4.65 -13.10
N THR A 35 7.94 -5.44 -12.04
CA THR A 35 7.63 -6.86 -12.13
C THR A 35 6.16 -7.14 -11.87
N ASP A 36 5.70 -8.31 -12.35
CA ASP A 36 4.33 -8.76 -12.08
C ASP A 36 4.21 -9.13 -10.60
N MET A 37 3.40 -8.38 -9.86
CA MET A 37 3.33 -8.50 -8.41
C MET A 37 1.90 -8.70 -7.93
N ASN A 38 1.76 -9.52 -6.89
CA ASN A 38 0.48 -9.65 -6.21
C ASN A 38 0.17 -8.37 -5.42
N THR A 39 -1.05 -8.26 -4.93
CA THR A 39 -1.53 -7.07 -4.21
C THR A 39 -0.66 -6.72 -3.00
N TYR A 40 -0.19 -7.74 -2.27
CA TYR A 40 0.64 -7.53 -1.09
C TYR A 40 1.97 -6.85 -1.45
N THR A 41 2.68 -7.43 -2.43
CA THR A 41 3.98 -6.90 -2.86
C THR A 41 3.83 -5.50 -3.44
N HIS A 42 2.78 -5.28 -4.23
CA HIS A 42 2.46 -3.97 -4.78
C HIS A 42 2.27 -2.93 -3.66
N SER A 43 1.48 -3.26 -2.64
CA SER A 43 1.20 -2.34 -1.53
C SER A 43 2.48 -1.97 -0.76
N VAL A 44 3.36 -2.94 -0.52
CA VAL A 44 4.64 -2.68 0.13
C VAL A 44 5.50 -1.74 -0.71
N ASN A 45 5.58 -1.97 -2.01
CA ASN A 45 6.38 -1.13 -2.90
C ASN A 45 5.83 0.29 -3.02
N VAL A 46 4.51 0.43 -3.08
CA VAL A 46 3.87 1.76 -3.08
C VAL A 46 4.18 2.49 -1.78
N ALA A 47 4.14 1.78 -0.65
CA ALA A 47 4.49 2.39 0.64
C ALA A 47 5.94 2.87 0.67
N ILE A 48 6.87 2.06 0.20
CA ILE A 48 8.30 2.42 0.17
C ILE A 48 8.51 3.67 -0.70
N LEU A 49 7.96 3.70 -1.90
CA LEU A 49 8.09 4.85 -2.80
C LEU A 49 7.42 6.10 -2.23
N SER A 50 6.28 5.95 -1.60
CA SER A 50 5.56 7.07 -0.98
C SER A 50 6.36 7.68 0.16
N ILE A 51 7.00 6.84 0.97
CA ILE A 51 7.86 7.30 2.07
C ILE A 51 9.09 8.03 1.51
N ILE A 52 9.73 7.48 0.48
CA ILE A 52 10.88 8.11 -0.17
C ILE A 52 10.52 9.51 -0.67
N ASN A 53 9.40 9.62 -1.39
CA ASN A 53 8.93 10.90 -1.91
C ASN A 53 8.60 11.87 -0.78
N SER A 54 8.03 11.40 0.31
CA SER A 54 7.70 12.23 1.48
C SER A 54 8.96 12.81 2.12
N ILE A 55 10.01 12.01 2.25
CA ILE A 55 11.30 12.46 2.77
C ILE A 55 11.89 13.53 1.85
N ASP A 56 11.85 13.30 0.54
CA ASP A 56 12.38 14.24 -0.45
C ASP A 56 11.64 15.58 -0.42
N TYR A 57 10.35 15.56 -0.16
CA TYR A 57 9.55 16.77 0.01
C TYR A 57 9.85 17.51 1.32
N GLY A 58 10.57 16.89 2.24
CA GLY A 58 10.91 17.50 3.52
C GLY A 58 9.84 17.38 4.60
N TYR A 59 8.89 16.47 4.44
CA TYR A 59 7.88 16.25 5.47
C TYR A 59 8.50 15.69 6.76
N ALA A 60 7.92 16.05 7.89
CA ALA A 60 8.30 15.49 9.19
C ALA A 60 8.07 13.98 9.23
N ASP A 61 8.82 13.29 10.09
CA ASP A 61 8.73 11.82 10.22
C ASP A 61 7.31 11.35 10.49
N SER A 62 6.57 12.05 11.34
CA SER A 62 5.18 11.70 11.64
C SER A 62 4.29 11.73 10.40
N MET A 63 4.52 12.66 9.49
CA MET A 63 3.77 12.73 8.23
C MET A 63 4.21 11.63 7.29
N CYS A 64 5.51 11.35 7.21
CA CYS A 64 6.03 10.23 6.40
C CYS A 64 5.43 8.91 6.83
N GLU A 65 5.28 8.69 8.14
CA GLU A 65 4.65 7.48 8.68
C GLU A 65 3.18 7.38 8.28
N LYS A 66 2.44 8.48 8.35
CA LYS A 66 1.03 8.50 7.93
C LYS A 66 0.87 8.20 6.45
N ILE A 67 1.71 8.80 5.63
CA ILE A 67 1.70 8.57 4.18
C ILE A 67 2.04 7.11 3.89
N GLY A 68 3.07 6.58 4.56
CA GLY A 68 3.46 5.18 4.41
C GLY A 68 2.35 4.21 4.82
N PHE A 69 1.69 4.49 5.94
CA PHE A 69 0.56 3.70 6.41
C PHE A 69 -0.59 3.71 5.39
N GLY A 70 -0.96 4.90 4.91
CA GLY A 70 -2.02 5.03 3.92
C GLY A 70 -1.69 4.31 2.62
N ALA A 71 -0.45 4.42 2.17
CA ALA A 71 0.01 3.75 0.96
C ALA A 71 -0.01 2.22 1.12
N LEU A 72 0.44 1.71 2.28
CA LEU A 72 0.45 0.27 2.55
C LEU A 72 -0.97 -0.29 2.58
N MET A 73 -1.91 0.49 3.10
CA MET A 73 -3.30 0.05 3.31
C MET A 73 -4.26 0.47 2.19
N HIS A 74 -3.80 1.19 1.17
CA HIS A 74 -4.71 1.77 0.17
C HIS A 74 -5.58 0.72 -0.55
N ASP A 75 -5.08 -0.49 -0.70
CA ASP A 75 -5.78 -1.58 -1.39
C ASP A 75 -6.33 -2.65 -0.43
N ILE A 76 -6.30 -2.40 0.89
CA ILE A 76 -6.77 -3.41 1.86
C ILE A 76 -8.22 -3.83 1.61
N GLY A 77 -9.04 -2.92 1.09
CA GLY A 77 -10.44 -3.20 0.77
C GLY A 77 -10.62 -4.26 -0.30
N LYS A 78 -9.59 -4.52 -1.11
CA LYS A 78 -9.64 -5.60 -2.11
C LYS A 78 -9.82 -6.98 -1.49
N THR A 79 -9.44 -7.16 -0.24
CA THR A 79 -9.66 -8.43 0.47
C THR A 79 -11.15 -8.75 0.65
N ARG A 80 -12.01 -7.74 0.48
CA ARG A 80 -13.47 -7.89 0.56
C ARG A 80 -14.12 -7.97 -0.82
N ILE A 81 -13.33 -7.96 -1.89
CA ILE A 81 -13.81 -8.12 -3.25
C ILE A 81 -13.67 -9.60 -3.63
N ASP A 82 -14.65 -10.10 -4.38
CA ASP A 82 -14.64 -11.48 -4.86
C ASP A 82 -13.34 -11.75 -5.63
N ASN A 83 -12.66 -12.83 -5.26
CA ASN A 83 -11.38 -13.21 -5.88
C ASN A 83 -11.51 -13.45 -7.38
N HIS A 84 -12.67 -13.91 -7.83
CA HIS A 84 -12.97 -14.11 -9.24
C HIS A 84 -12.85 -12.81 -10.03
N ILE A 85 -13.26 -11.68 -9.44
CA ILE A 85 -13.15 -10.36 -10.04
C ILE A 85 -11.71 -9.87 -9.98
N LEU A 86 -11.04 -10.05 -8.84
CA LEU A 86 -9.66 -9.59 -8.63
C LEU A 86 -8.67 -10.22 -9.61
N GLN A 87 -8.85 -11.50 -9.93
CA GLN A 87 -7.93 -12.27 -10.74
C GLN A 87 -8.30 -12.33 -12.22
N LYS A 88 -9.35 -11.62 -12.61
CA LYS A 88 -9.81 -11.65 -14.00
C LYS A 88 -8.80 -10.93 -14.91
N HIS A 89 -8.33 -11.63 -15.92
CA HIS A 89 -7.40 -11.09 -16.93
C HIS A 89 -8.09 -10.33 -18.06
N GLU A 90 -9.39 -10.53 -18.20
CA GLU A 90 -10.20 -9.88 -19.21
C GLU A 90 -10.74 -8.54 -18.71
N ILE A 91 -11.31 -7.75 -19.62
CA ILE A 91 -11.97 -6.50 -19.24
C ILE A 91 -13.15 -6.83 -18.32
N LEU A 92 -13.23 -6.12 -17.21
CA LEU A 92 -14.33 -6.28 -16.25
C LEU A 92 -15.64 -5.81 -16.89
N SER A 93 -16.73 -6.53 -16.62
CA SER A 93 -18.06 -6.04 -16.96
C SER A 93 -18.35 -4.77 -16.18
N HIS A 94 -19.38 -4.02 -16.59
CA HIS A 94 -19.77 -2.80 -15.88
C HIS A 94 -20.08 -3.07 -14.40
N GLU A 95 -20.79 -4.17 -14.13
CA GLU A 95 -21.13 -4.57 -12.76
C GLU A 95 -19.90 -4.98 -11.97
N GLU A 96 -18.99 -5.74 -12.57
CA GLU A 96 -17.73 -6.14 -11.93
C GLU A 96 -16.85 -4.94 -11.62
N PHE A 97 -16.78 -3.97 -12.52
CA PHE A 97 -16.03 -2.74 -12.32
C PHE A 97 -16.62 -1.92 -11.17
N ASP A 98 -17.94 -1.85 -11.06
CA ASP A 98 -18.61 -1.16 -9.96
C ASP A 98 -18.28 -1.80 -8.62
N LEU A 99 -18.21 -3.13 -8.56
CA LEU A 99 -17.80 -3.85 -7.36
C LEU A 99 -16.33 -3.56 -7.02
N MET A 100 -15.45 -3.57 -8.02
CA MET A 100 -14.03 -3.27 -7.82
C MET A 100 -13.84 -1.85 -7.28
N LYS A 101 -14.60 -0.87 -7.75
CA LYS A 101 -14.52 0.51 -7.29
C LYS A 101 -14.89 0.69 -5.81
N MET A 102 -15.46 -0.31 -5.19
CA MET A 102 -15.82 -0.25 -3.77
C MET A 102 -14.64 -0.47 -2.84
N HIS A 103 -13.49 -0.95 -3.34
CA HIS A 103 -12.39 -1.30 -2.45
C HIS A 103 -11.87 -0.13 -1.58
N PRO A 104 -11.83 1.13 -2.03
CA PRO A 104 -11.40 2.21 -1.14
C PRO A 104 -12.37 2.41 0.02
N THR A 105 -13.67 2.37 -0.24
CA THR A 105 -14.69 2.50 0.80
C THR A 105 -14.66 1.33 1.77
N LEU A 106 -14.50 0.12 1.25
CA LEU A 106 -14.39 -1.08 2.08
C LEU A 106 -13.13 -1.02 2.95
N GLY A 107 -12.02 -0.58 2.37
CA GLY A 107 -10.78 -0.41 3.12
C GLY A 107 -10.91 0.60 4.24
N TYR A 108 -11.54 1.74 3.96
CA TYR A 108 -11.80 2.76 4.96
C TYR A 108 -12.59 2.18 6.14
N LYS A 109 -13.65 1.42 5.86
CA LYS A 109 -14.47 0.81 6.90
C LYS A 109 -13.70 -0.21 7.73
N MET A 110 -12.79 -0.94 7.12
CA MET A 110 -11.96 -1.93 7.82
C MET A 110 -10.98 -1.27 8.80
N LEU A 111 -10.48 -0.10 8.47
CA LEU A 111 -9.47 0.61 9.26
C LEU A 111 -10.05 1.59 10.28
N LYS A 112 -11.32 1.87 10.14
CA LYS A 112 -12.03 2.83 11.00
C LYS A 112 -12.17 2.36 12.45
#